data_badae75830f382040d1ca455a08cb8a5
#
_entry.id   badae75830f382040d1ca455a08cb8a5
#
_cell.length_a   1.000
_cell.length_b   1.000
_cell.length_c   1.000
_cell.angle_alpha   90.00
_cell.angle_beta   90.00
_cell.angle_gamma   90.00
#
_symmetry.space_group_name_H-M   'P 1'
#
loop_
_entity.id
_entity.type
_entity.pdbx_description
1 polymer ?
#
loop_
_entity_poly.entity_id
_entity_poly.type
_entity_poly.pdbx_seq_one_letter_code
_entity_poly.pdbx_strand_id
1 'polypeptide(L)'
;MQSFDTVEAAAFAENSKIERKFGMNLVVMKFGGTSVEDPAAIGRTAAIVAGRVAKGKSPVVVVSAMAKVTDQLLRAADAASQGDRTGALAISSRLRARHRDTAAEVVKNKAGGAALVQLIDGKFDALDEVLRGLAAIRELTPRISDLIVSYGERISSRIVAAAFSEHGIDAAHADAREFIITDSEFQKAAPRDDIIEKRAPEKLLPLVREGKVPVLGGFIASNETGLATTLGRGGSDFTGALVGGALNAETIEIWTDVDGIMTADPRVCPDALRVKEVSFEEAAELAYFGAKVLHPASILPAMKKNIPVAVLNSRNASCEGTRIISLAPHCKSPFKSIAVKKKLSIIDVVASRMLMTHGYLSQIFAIFDEHKCPVDMVSTSEVSVSLTVDSNASLPAISADLGKLADVKYEGRKALICMVGEDIRGQSGIAAQVFNAVRHINVRMISQGASEINMSFMIEEDDADEAVRSLHAAFFKEPDPAVFDVEARKQITVVSAR
;
A
#
# COMPACT_ATOMS: atom_id res chain seq x y z
N MET A 1 4.49 -4.49 -35.69
CA MET A 1 3.86 -3.38 -34.95
C MET A 1 2.36 -3.20 -35.26
N GLN A 2 1.64 -4.25 -35.66
CA GLN A 2 0.18 -4.21 -35.96
C GLN A 2 -0.64 -5.31 -35.28
N SER A 3 -0.07 -6.10 -34.36
CA SER A 3 -0.76 -7.22 -33.70
C SER A 3 -1.12 -7.00 -32.23
N PHE A 4 -0.65 -5.93 -31.59
CA PHE A 4 -0.99 -5.62 -30.18
C PHE A 4 -2.33 -4.87 -30.06
N ASP A 5 -2.61 -3.91 -30.95
CA ASP A 5 -3.84 -3.07 -30.89
C ASP A 5 -5.15 -3.88 -31.08
N THR A 6 -5.10 -5.01 -31.80
CA THR A 6 -6.31 -5.82 -32.05
C THR A 6 -6.68 -6.73 -30.89
N VAL A 7 -5.73 -7.15 -30.08
CA VAL A 7 -5.97 -7.99 -28.88
C VAL A 7 -6.53 -7.14 -27.72
N GLU A 8 -6.03 -5.92 -27.56
CA GLU A 8 -6.54 -4.98 -26.54
C GLU A 8 -7.96 -4.50 -26.86
N ALA A 9 -8.27 -4.21 -28.13
CA ALA A 9 -9.62 -3.83 -28.56
C ALA A 9 -10.62 -4.98 -28.37
N ALA A 10 -10.21 -6.23 -28.55
CA ALA A 10 -11.05 -7.41 -28.34
C ALA A 10 -11.32 -7.64 -26.84
N ALA A 11 -10.32 -7.50 -25.97
CA ALA A 11 -10.46 -7.60 -24.53
C ALA A 11 -11.35 -6.49 -23.96
N PHE A 12 -11.23 -5.26 -24.49
CA PHE A 12 -12.11 -4.14 -24.13
C PHE A 12 -13.57 -4.38 -24.56
N ALA A 13 -13.80 -4.97 -25.74
CA ALA A 13 -15.13 -5.30 -26.22
C ALA A 13 -15.76 -6.49 -25.46
N GLU A 14 -14.97 -7.42 -24.97
CA GLU A 14 -15.42 -8.56 -24.20
C GLU A 14 -15.79 -8.17 -22.75
N ASN A 15 -15.00 -7.30 -22.12
CA ASN A 15 -15.35 -6.68 -20.83
C ASN A 15 -16.64 -5.86 -20.91
N SER A 16 -16.84 -5.08 -21.97
CA SER A 16 -18.10 -4.33 -22.17
C SER A 16 -19.32 -5.23 -22.39
N LYS A 17 -19.14 -6.49 -22.79
CA LYS A 17 -20.23 -7.49 -22.89
C LYS A 17 -20.56 -8.13 -21.55
N ILE A 18 -19.56 -8.28 -20.67
CA ILE A 18 -19.76 -8.81 -19.30
C ILE A 18 -20.46 -7.76 -18.43
N GLU A 19 -20.11 -6.46 -18.56
CA GLU A 19 -20.80 -5.34 -17.92
C GLU A 19 -22.31 -5.30 -18.24
N ARG A 20 -22.69 -5.57 -19.49
CA ARG A 20 -24.10 -5.66 -19.91
C ARG A 20 -24.82 -6.88 -19.33
N LYS A 21 -24.12 -7.91 -18.85
CA LYS A 21 -24.72 -9.14 -18.37
C LYS A 21 -25.22 -9.05 -16.93
N PHE A 22 -24.73 -8.11 -16.12
CA PHE A 22 -25.11 -7.97 -14.71
C PHE A 22 -25.73 -6.63 -14.32
N GLY A 23 -25.66 -5.58 -15.14
CA GLY A 23 -26.32 -4.29 -14.92
C GLY A 23 -25.98 -3.58 -13.61
N MET A 24 -24.89 -3.98 -12.90
CA MET A 24 -24.52 -3.46 -11.60
C MET A 24 -23.27 -2.61 -11.72
N ASN A 25 -23.33 -1.35 -11.26
CA ASN A 25 -22.20 -0.42 -11.19
C ASN A 25 -21.36 -0.71 -9.94
N LEU A 26 -20.63 -1.85 -9.95
CA LEU A 26 -19.81 -2.32 -8.83
C LEU A 26 -18.64 -1.38 -8.57
N VAL A 27 -18.47 -0.95 -7.32
CA VAL A 27 -17.30 -0.21 -6.84
C VAL A 27 -16.74 -0.90 -5.61
N VAL A 28 -15.43 -1.22 -5.62
CA VAL A 28 -14.76 -1.72 -4.42
C VAL A 28 -14.13 -0.56 -3.68
N MET A 29 -14.52 -0.35 -2.43
CA MET A 29 -14.08 0.78 -1.62
C MET A 29 -13.25 0.26 -0.44
N LYS A 30 -11.93 0.51 -0.47
CA LYS A 30 -11.06 0.13 0.64
C LYS A 30 -10.81 1.33 1.55
N PHE A 31 -11.00 1.16 2.85
CA PHE A 31 -10.74 2.17 3.86
C PHE A 31 -9.56 1.78 4.75
N GLY A 32 -8.58 2.68 4.88
CA GLY A 32 -7.41 2.51 5.74
C GLY A 32 -7.73 2.56 7.23
N GLY A 33 -6.78 2.20 8.07
CA GLY A 33 -6.97 2.15 9.52
C GLY A 33 -7.35 3.49 10.15
N THR A 34 -6.86 4.61 9.63
CA THR A 34 -7.22 5.98 10.05
C THR A 34 -8.65 6.39 9.63
N SER A 35 -9.21 5.71 8.63
CA SER A 35 -10.60 5.93 8.17
C SER A 35 -11.62 5.19 9.05
N VAL A 36 -11.17 4.27 9.91
CA VAL A 36 -12.01 3.49 10.83
C VAL A 36 -11.47 3.48 12.26
N GLU A 37 -10.64 4.48 12.62
CA GLU A 37 -9.90 4.51 13.90
C GLU A 37 -10.76 4.80 15.11
N ASP A 38 -11.88 5.50 14.93
CA ASP A 38 -12.80 5.96 15.98
C ASP A 38 -14.24 6.12 15.41
N PRO A 39 -15.24 6.37 16.26
CA PRO A 39 -16.64 6.55 15.84
C PRO A 39 -16.84 7.66 14.80
N ALA A 40 -16.12 8.78 14.93
CA ALA A 40 -16.24 9.90 13.99
C ALA A 40 -15.68 9.53 12.59
N ALA A 41 -14.55 8.80 12.54
CA ALA A 41 -13.98 8.29 11.31
C ALA A 41 -14.92 7.26 10.64
N ILE A 42 -15.51 6.35 11.41
CA ILE A 42 -16.49 5.37 10.91
C ILE A 42 -17.73 6.09 10.37
N GLY A 43 -18.21 7.15 11.05
CA GLY A 43 -19.33 7.97 10.57
C GLY A 43 -19.02 8.65 9.24
N ARG A 44 -17.80 9.20 9.04
CA ARG A 44 -17.36 9.76 7.74
C ARG A 44 -17.34 8.68 6.67
N THR A 45 -16.81 7.50 6.99
CA THR A 45 -16.78 6.35 6.08
C THR A 45 -18.19 5.94 5.66
N ALA A 46 -19.14 5.87 6.60
CA ALA A 46 -20.55 5.59 6.31
C ALA A 46 -21.16 6.65 5.36
N ALA A 47 -20.91 7.93 5.60
CA ALA A 47 -21.39 9.02 4.73
C ALA A 47 -20.83 8.92 3.30
N ILE A 48 -19.55 8.55 3.14
CA ILE A 48 -18.93 8.33 1.84
C ILE A 48 -19.60 7.17 1.10
N VAL A 49 -19.81 6.03 1.77
CA VAL A 49 -20.45 4.84 1.18
C VAL A 49 -21.91 5.15 0.82
N ALA A 50 -22.68 5.80 1.71
CA ALA A 50 -24.04 6.25 1.43
C ALA A 50 -24.10 7.16 0.19
N GLY A 51 -23.12 8.05 0.03
CA GLY A 51 -23.01 8.91 -1.15
C GLY A 51 -22.76 8.13 -2.45
N ARG A 52 -22.08 6.98 -2.41
CA ARG A 52 -21.92 6.09 -3.59
C ARG A 52 -23.22 5.34 -3.88
N VAL A 53 -23.89 4.83 -2.86
CA VAL A 53 -25.20 4.18 -3.00
C VAL A 53 -26.22 5.16 -3.60
N ALA A 54 -26.30 6.39 -3.10
CA ALA A 54 -27.20 7.41 -3.61
C ALA A 54 -26.92 7.78 -5.10
N LYS A 55 -25.69 7.58 -5.59
CA LYS A 55 -25.30 7.74 -7.00
C LYS A 55 -25.56 6.47 -7.83
N GLY A 56 -26.28 5.49 -7.33
CA GLY A 56 -26.62 4.23 -8.03
C GLY A 56 -25.43 3.28 -8.17
N LYS A 57 -24.39 3.42 -7.37
CA LYS A 57 -23.28 2.45 -7.30
C LYS A 57 -23.60 1.33 -6.33
N SER A 58 -22.99 0.18 -6.56
CA SER A 58 -23.08 -1.01 -5.71
C SER A 58 -21.74 -1.22 -4.98
N PRO A 59 -21.56 -0.63 -3.77
CA PRO A 59 -20.28 -0.71 -3.05
C PRO A 59 -20.03 -2.12 -2.48
N VAL A 60 -18.77 -2.56 -2.55
CA VAL A 60 -18.20 -3.64 -1.72
C VAL A 60 -17.09 -3.02 -0.89
N VAL A 61 -17.20 -3.10 0.44
CA VAL A 61 -16.34 -2.33 1.34
C VAL A 61 -15.30 -3.22 2.01
N VAL A 62 -14.03 -2.84 1.86
CA VAL A 62 -12.87 -3.49 2.49
C VAL A 62 -12.31 -2.55 3.57
N VAL A 63 -12.19 -3.01 4.80
CA VAL A 63 -11.66 -2.20 5.89
C VAL A 63 -10.41 -2.80 6.51
N SER A 64 -9.47 -1.96 6.90
CA SER A 64 -8.33 -2.35 7.72
C SER A 64 -8.73 -2.50 9.20
N ALA A 65 -7.85 -3.02 10.03
CA ALA A 65 -7.95 -2.85 11.48
C ALA A 65 -8.00 -1.36 11.84
N MET A 66 -8.58 -1.01 12.98
CA MET A 66 -8.53 0.35 13.52
C MET A 66 -7.07 0.76 13.70
N ALA A 67 -6.76 2.04 13.48
CA ALA A 67 -5.38 2.56 13.53
C ALA A 67 -4.60 2.08 14.76
N LYS A 68 -3.36 1.60 14.55
CA LYS A 68 -2.43 1.07 15.57
C LYS A 68 -2.85 -0.24 16.24
N VAL A 69 -3.95 -0.88 15.84
CA VAL A 69 -4.39 -2.15 16.43
C VAL A 69 -3.44 -3.27 16.05
N THR A 70 -3.07 -3.38 14.78
CA THR A 70 -2.14 -4.41 14.29
C THR A 70 -0.78 -4.34 15.00
N ASP A 71 -0.22 -3.14 15.20
CA ASP A 71 1.03 -2.94 15.95
C ASP A 71 0.90 -3.40 17.40
N GLN A 72 -0.23 -3.13 18.05
CA GLN A 72 -0.46 -3.55 19.43
C GLN A 72 -0.67 -5.07 19.55
N LEU A 73 -1.32 -5.71 18.57
CA LEU A 73 -1.44 -7.16 18.50
C LEU A 73 -0.08 -7.84 18.34
N LEU A 74 0.80 -7.29 17.49
CA LEU A 74 2.18 -7.76 17.36
C LEU A 74 2.97 -7.61 18.66
N ARG A 75 2.85 -6.47 19.35
CA ARG A 75 3.47 -6.26 20.67
C ARG A 75 2.94 -7.23 21.72
N ALA A 76 1.64 -7.56 21.70
CA ALA A 76 1.09 -8.55 22.61
C ALA A 76 1.64 -9.96 22.32
N ALA A 77 1.79 -10.30 21.03
CA ALA A 77 2.39 -11.56 20.60
C ALA A 77 3.87 -11.65 21.04
N ASP A 78 4.64 -10.58 20.85
CA ASP A 78 6.04 -10.49 21.23
C ASP A 78 6.21 -10.63 22.76
N ALA A 79 5.47 -9.86 23.56
CA ALA A 79 5.46 -9.97 25.02
C ALA A 79 5.14 -11.41 25.49
N ALA A 80 4.11 -12.03 24.89
CA ALA A 80 3.76 -13.41 25.19
C ALA A 80 4.90 -14.38 24.84
N SER A 81 5.55 -14.22 23.69
CA SER A 81 6.67 -15.07 23.26
C SER A 81 7.87 -14.98 24.20
N GLN A 82 8.05 -13.85 24.87
CA GLN A 82 9.07 -13.63 25.89
C GLN A 82 8.64 -14.16 27.28
N GLY A 83 7.41 -14.70 27.41
CA GLY A 83 6.86 -15.22 28.66
C GLY A 83 6.16 -14.16 29.51
N ASP A 84 6.08 -12.90 29.06
CA ASP A 84 5.31 -11.84 29.74
C ASP A 84 3.81 -11.96 29.45
N ARG A 85 3.19 -12.97 30.08
CA ARG A 85 1.75 -13.20 30.00
C ARG A 85 0.93 -12.01 30.49
N THR A 86 1.37 -11.37 31.57
CA THR A 86 0.65 -10.24 32.18
C THR A 86 0.64 -9.04 31.26
N GLY A 87 1.79 -8.67 30.68
CA GLY A 87 1.90 -7.58 29.70
C GLY A 87 1.08 -7.84 28.44
N ALA A 88 1.16 -9.08 27.90
CA ALA A 88 0.37 -9.47 26.72
C ALA A 88 -1.14 -9.32 26.95
N LEU A 89 -1.68 -9.85 28.05
CA LEU A 89 -3.09 -9.75 28.40
C LEU A 89 -3.52 -8.32 28.75
N ALA A 90 -2.64 -7.50 29.32
CA ALA A 90 -2.91 -6.09 29.56
C ALA A 90 -3.07 -5.31 28.24
N ILE A 91 -2.28 -5.62 27.19
CA ILE A 91 -2.44 -5.05 25.86
C ILE A 91 -3.79 -5.49 25.25
N SER A 92 -4.10 -6.79 25.29
CA SER A 92 -5.39 -7.32 24.81
C SER A 92 -6.57 -6.66 25.51
N SER A 93 -6.54 -6.49 26.84
CA SER A 93 -7.58 -5.83 27.60
C SER A 93 -7.82 -4.37 27.16
N ARG A 94 -6.75 -3.59 26.92
CA ARG A 94 -6.87 -2.22 26.40
C ARG A 94 -7.49 -2.19 25.01
N LEU A 95 -7.08 -3.13 24.13
CA LEU A 95 -7.68 -3.25 22.81
C LEU A 95 -9.16 -3.63 22.89
N ARG A 96 -9.52 -4.58 23.77
CA ARG A 96 -10.91 -4.97 24.04
C ARG A 96 -11.75 -3.75 24.47
N ALA A 97 -11.29 -2.99 25.45
CA ALA A 97 -11.98 -1.80 25.91
C ALA A 97 -12.22 -0.81 24.76
N ARG A 98 -11.17 -0.46 24.00
CA ARG A 98 -11.28 0.45 22.85
C ARG A 98 -12.32 -0.02 21.82
N HIS A 99 -12.34 -1.29 21.47
CA HIS A 99 -13.31 -1.80 20.49
C HIS A 99 -14.74 -1.81 21.04
N ARG A 100 -14.92 -2.12 22.33
CA ARG A 100 -16.23 -2.07 22.99
C ARG A 100 -16.77 -0.63 23.06
N ASP A 101 -15.92 0.31 23.46
CA ASP A 101 -16.29 1.74 23.55
C ASP A 101 -16.69 2.27 22.17
N THR A 102 -15.89 1.96 21.13
CA THR A 102 -16.23 2.30 19.75
C THR A 102 -17.55 1.66 19.30
N ALA A 103 -17.76 0.37 19.59
CA ALA A 103 -18.99 -0.32 19.23
C ALA A 103 -20.23 0.28 19.93
N ALA A 104 -20.10 0.61 21.22
CA ALA A 104 -21.19 1.21 22.00
C ALA A 104 -21.56 2.63 21.51
N GLU A 105 -20.58 3.36 20.96
CA GLU A 105 -20.82 4.72 20.44
C GLU A 105 -21.42 4.70 19.03
N VAL A 106 -21.00 3.75 18.16
CA VAL A 106 -21.50 3.69 16.78
C VAL A 106 -22.83 2.97 16.64
N VAL A 107 -23.19 2.05 17.56
CA VAL A 107 -24.46 1.32 17.54
C VAL A 107 -25.37 1.77 18.66
N LYS A 108 -26.36 2.59 18.34
CA LYS A 108 -27.31 3.16 19.33
C LYS A 108 -28.45 2.22 19.68
N ASN A 109 -28.79 1.29 18.81
CA ASN A 109 -29.78 0.27 19.09
C ASN A 109 -29.27 -0.67 20.20
N LYS A 110 -29.96 -0.69 21.35
CA LYS A 110 -29.54 -1.45 22.54
C LYS A 110 -29.36 -2.95 22.28
N ALA A 111 -30.26 -3.57 21.53
CA ALA A 111 -30.18 -5.00 21.23
C ALA A 111 -29.03 -5.32 20.29
N GLY A 112 -28.88 -4.56 19.19
CA GLY A 112 -27.76 -4.68 18.25
C GLY A 112 -26.40 -4.39 18.88
N GLY A 113 -26.34 -3.34 19.71
CA GLY A 113 -25.11 -2.98 20.44
C GLY A 113 -24.67 -4.07 21.42
N ALA A 114 -25.61 -4.65 22.20
CA ALA A 114 -25.31 -5.74 23.10
C ALA A 114 -24.79 -6.99 22.37
N ALA A 115 -25.41 -7.37 21.27
CA ALA A 115 -24.98 -8.49 20.45
C ALA A 115 -23.57 -8.27 19.86
N LEU A 116 -23.28 -7.05 19.38
CA LEU A 116 -21.96 -6.69 18.86
C LEU A 116 -20.89 -6.73 19.96
N VAL A 117 -21.18 -6.19 21.14
CA VAL A 117 -20.27 -6.22 22.29
C VAL A 117 -19.98 -7.67 22.69
N GLN A 118 -21.01 -8.53 22.79
CA GLN A 118 -20.82 -9.96 23.10
C GLN A 118 -19.93 -10.66 22.06
N LEU A 119 -20.09 -10.34 20.78
CA LEU A 119 -19.24 -10.87 19.70
C LEU A 119 -17.79 -10.41 19.86
N ILE A 120 -17.57 -9.11 20.16
CA ILE A 120 -16.24 -8.55 20.39
C ILE A 120 -15.58 -9.27 21.59
N ASP A 121 -16.29 -9.40 22.70
CA ASP A 121 -15.78 -10.09 23.89
C ASP A 121 -15.37 -11.54 23.56
N GLY A 122 -16.21 -12.30 22.86
CA GLY A 122 -15.88 -13.66 22.45
C GLY A 122 -14.65 -13.75 21.52
N LYS A 123 -14.39 -12.70 20.68
CA LYS A 123 -13.16 -12.65 19.88
C LYS A 123 -11.93 -12.37 20.74
N PHE A 124 -12.03 -11.47 21.71
CA PHE A 124 -10.93 -11.20 22.64
C PHE A 124 -10.69 -12.35 23.61
N ASP A 125 -11.72 -13.08 24.04
CA ASP A 125 -11.54 -14.29 24.85
C ASP A 125 -10.72 -15.32 24.08
N ALA A 126 -11.05 -15.56 22.80
CA ALA A 126 -10.27 -16.46 21.96
C ALA A 126 -8.82 -15.96 21.71
N LEU A 127 -8.60 -14.65 21.56
CA LEU A 127 -7.27 -14.06 21.47
C LEU A 127 -6.48 -14.27 22.77
N ASP A 128 -7.12 -14.05 23.93
CA ASP A 128 -6.50 -14.24 25.23
C ASP A 128 -6.05 -15.69 25.45
N GLU A 129 -6.83 -16.68 24.98
CA GLU A 129 -6.42 -18.10 25.03
C GLU A 129 -5.16 -18.35 24.17
N VAL A 130 -5.11 -17.76 22.97
CA VAL A 130 -3.90 -17.86 22.11
C VAL A 130 -2.69 -17.23 22.79
N LEU A 131 -2.84 -16.02 23.39
CA LEU A 131 -1.76 -15.35 24.09
C LEU A 131 -1.28 -16.11 25.34
N ARG A 132 -2.21 -16.74 26.10
CA ARG A 132 -1.85 -17.61 27.24
C ARG A 132 -1.04 -18.83 26.78
N GLY A 133 -1.49 -19.50 25.71
CA GLY A 133 -0.77 -20.63 25.12
C GLY A 133 0.62 -20.22 24.63
N LEU A 134 0.72 -19.10 23.93
CA LEU A 134 1.98 -18.57 23.44
C LEU A 134 2.95 -18.22 24.58
N ALA A 135 2.47 -17.63 25.67
CA ALA A 135 3.29 -17.32 26.85
C ALA A 135 3.82 -18.55 27.56
N ALA A 136 3.13 -19.68 27.47
CA ALA A 136 3.60 -20.95 28.03
C ALA A 136 4.66 -21.62 27.12
N ILE A 137 4.45 -21.60 25.79
CA ILE A 137 5.34 -22.23 24.80
C ILE A 137 6.57 -21.36 24.53
N ARG A 138 6.43 -20.03 24.56
CA ARG A 138 7.47 -19.02 24.28
C ARG A 138 8.07 -19.11 22.88
N GLU A 139 7.28 -19.55 21.91
CA GLU A 139 7.70 -19.66 20.50
C GLU A 139 6.66 -19.00 19.60
N LEU A 140 6.99 -17.83 19.04
CA LEU A 140 6.14 -17.12 18.09
C LEU A 140 6.46 -17.55 16.66
N THR A 141 5.68 -18.48 16.13
CA THR A 141 5.80 -18.87 14.73
C THR A 141 5.09 -17.86 13.81
N PRO A 142 5.48 -17.74 12.51
CA PRO A 142 4.77 -16.92 11.53
C PRO A 142 3.26 -17.18 11.47
N ARG A 143 2.85 -18.46 11.58
CA ARG A 143 1.44 -18.87 11.62
C ARG A 143 0.68 -18.30 12.84
N ILE A 144 1.29 -18.36 14.03
CA ILE A 144 0.66 -17.81 15.25
C ILE A 144 0.57 -16.27 15.14
N SER A 145 1.59 -15.62 14.58
CA SER A 145 1.59 -14.18 14.30
C SER A 145 0.41 -13.80 13.41
N ASP A 146 0.21 -14.48 12.27
CA ASP A 146 -0.91 -14.25 11.36
C ASP A 146 -2.27 -14.43 12.04
N LEU A 147 -2.42 -15.49 12.83
CA LEU A 147 -3.63 -15.71 13.60
C LEU A 147 -3.92 -14.53 14.52
N ILE A 148 -2.93 -14.07 15.32
CA ILE A 148 -3.09 -12.98 16.29
C ILE A 148 -3.43 -11.67 15.58
N VAL A 149 -2.69 -11.28 14.55
CA VAL A 149 -2.95 -10.00 13.86
C VAL A 149 -4.29 -10.00 13.14
N SER A 150 -4.78 -11.17 12.68
CA SER A 150 -6.08 -11.28 12.00
C SER A 150 -7.27 -10.80 12.83
N TYR A 151 -7.15 -10.79 14.15
CA TYR A 151 -8.23 -10.31 15.02
C TYR A 151 -8.57 -8.84 14.81
N GLY A 152 -7.61 -8.01 14.39
CA GLY A 152 -7.82 -6.60 14.09
C GLY A 152 -8.91 -6.38 13.05
N GLU A 153 -8.74 -6.94 11.88
CA GLU A 153 -9.68 -6.78 10.77
C GLU A 153 -10.98 -7.58 10.97
N ARG A 154 -10.90 -8.73 11.62
CA ARG A 154 -12.07 -9.55 11.97
C ARG A 154 -13.04 -8.83 12.91
N ILE A 155 -12.54 -7.93 13.76
CA ILE A 155 -13.36 -7.15 14.68
C ILE A 155 -13.78 -5.85 14.01
N SER A 156 -12.85 -5.10 13.39
CA SER A 156 -13.16 -3.80 12.78
C SER A 156 -14.22 -3.91 11.69
N SER A 157 -14.15 -4.93 10.82
CA SER A 157 -15.14 -5.14 9.75
C SER A 157 -16.57 -5.37 10.28
N ARG A 158 -16.72 -6.00 11.44
CA ARG A 158 -18.02 -6.21 12.09
C ARG A 158 -18.55 -4.93 12.74
N ILE A 159 -17.67 -4.15 13.36
CA ILE A 159 -18.04 -2.83 13.91
C ILE A 159 -18.51 -1.92 12.79
N VAL A 160 -17.76 -1.85 11.68
CA VAL A 160 -18.11 -1.00 10.53
C VAL A 160 -19.42 -1.46 9.87
N ALA A 161 -19.64 -2.77 9.69
CA ALA A 161 -20.89 -3.27 9.14
C ALA A 161 -22.11 -2.89 10.01
N ALA A 162 -21.99 -3.02 11.33
CA ALA A 162 -23.03 -2.63 12.27
C ALA A 162 -23.27 -1.11 12.27
N ALA A 163 -22.18 -0.31 12.22
CA ALA A 163 -22.28 1.15 12.13
C ALA A 163 -22.98 1.59 10.83
N PHE A 164 -22.71 0.93 9.70
CA PHE A 164 -23.38 1.24 8.43
C PHE A 164 -24.88 1.03 8.52
N SER A 165 -25.33 -0.07 9.18
CA SER A 165 -26.76 -0.32 9.41
C SER A 165 -27.41 0.77 10.25
N GLU A 166 -26.73 1.30 11.27
CA GLU A 166 -27.20 2.44 12.06
C GLU A 166 -27.29 3.74 11.23
N HIS A 167 -26.50 3.87 10.18
CA HIS A 167 -26.55 5.01 9.24
C HIS A 167 -27.51 4.78 8.06
N GLY A 168 -28.37 3.75 8.12
CA GLY A 168 -29.37 3.46 7.11
C GLY A 168 -28.84 2.78 5.84
N ILE A 169 -27.61 2.25 5.87
CA ILE A 169 -27.04 1.44 4.81
C ILE A 169 -27.32 -0.03 5.14
N ASP A 170 -28.04 -0.76 4.26
CA ASP A 170 -28.23 -2.20 4.43
C ASP A 170 -26.91 -2.94 4.20
N ALA A 171 -26.14 -3.12 5.28
CA ALA A 171 -24.80 -3.69 5.25
C ALA A 171 -24.77 -5.13 5.74
N ALA A 172 -23.96 -5.97 5.09
CA ALA A 172 -23.76 -7.36 5.49
C ALA A 172 -22.27 -7.65 5.68
N HIS A 173 -21.89 -8.20 6.85
CA HIS A 173 -20.52 -8.63 7.07
C HIS A 173 -20.22 -9.91 6.28
N ALA A 174 -19.07 -9.91 5.56
CA ALA A 174 -18.52 -11.10 4.89
C ALA A 174 -17.13 -11.41 5.44
N ASP A 175 -16.86 -12.66 5.81
CA ASP A 175 -15.54 -13.04 6.30
C ASP A 175 -14.60 -13.29 5.11
N ALA A 176 -13.62 -12.40 4.90
CA ALA A 176 -12.68 -12.47 3.78
C ALA A 176 -11.97 -13.82 3.69
N ARG A 177 -11.73 -14.50 4.80
CA ARG A 177 -11.04 -15.79 4.86
C ARG A 177 -11.80 -16.93 4.19
N GLU A 178 -13.10 -16.75 3.89
CA GLU A 178 -13.89 -17.75 3.18
C GLU A 178 -13.63 -17.77 1.67
N PHE A 179 -13.12 -16.66 1.11
CA PHE A 179 -12.97 -16.50 -0.33
C PHE A 179 -11.61 -15.89 -0.77
N ILE A 180 -10.89 -15.20 0.10
CA ILE A 180 -9.49 -14.83 -0.15
C ILE A 180 -8.61 -16.01 0.31
N ILE A 181 -8.24 -16.84 -0.65
CA ILE A 181 -7.44 -18.04 -0.39
C ILE A 181 -6.00 -17.83 -0.85
N THR A 182 -5.07 -18.32 -0.05
CA THR A 182 -3.62 -18.15 -0.29
C THR A 182 -2.89 -19.49 -0.16
N ASP A 183 -1.59 -19.46 -0.44
CA ASP A 183 -0.67 -20.51 0.01
C ASP A 183 -0.43 -20.44 1.54
N SER A 184 0.58 -21.17 2.03
CA SER A 184 0.94 -21.24 3.44
C SER A 184 2.23 -20.47 3.80
N GLU A 185 2.64 -19.51 2.96
CA GLU A 185 3.75 -18.59 3.24
C GLU A 185 3.29 -17.49 4.22
N PHE A 186 3.16 -17.86 5.51
CA PHE A 186 2.64 -16.95 6.53
C PHE A 186 3.37 -15.61 6.55
N GLN A 187 2.65 -14.52 6.92
CA GLN A 187 3.05 -13.10 6.95
C GLN A 187 3.16 -12.42 5.57
N LYS A 188 3.27 -13.17 4.47
CA LYS A 188 3.33 -12.68 3.08
C LYS A 188 2.73 -13.69 2.10
N ALA A 189 1.60 -14.29 2.49
CA ALA A 189 0.97 -15.36 1.75
C ALA A 189 0.55 -14.91 0.34
N ALA A 190 0.88 -15.73 -0.67
CA ALA A 190 0.55 -15.44 -2.05
C ALA A 190 -0.89 -15.86 -2.36
N PRO A 191 -1.72 -14.96 -2.96
CA PRO A 191 -3.09 -15.27 -3.34
C PRO A 191 -3.17 -16.39 -4.39
N ARG A 192 -4.21 -17.20 -4.27
CA ARG A 192 -4.61 -18.19 -5.28
C ARG A 192 -5.70 -17.56 -6.15
N ASP A 193 -5.25 -16.84 -7.20
CA ASP A 193 -6.12 -16.04 -8.07
C ASP A 193 -7.29 -16.89 -8.63
N ASP A 194 -7.01 -18.12 -9.06
CA ASP A 194 -7.99 -19.08 -9.60
C ASP A 194 -9.13 -19.40 -8.62
N ILE A 195 -8.81 -19.54 -7.33
CA ILE A 195 -9.80 -19.84 -6.29
C ILE A 195 -10.57 -18.56 -5.91
N ILE A 196 -9.87 -17.43 -5.80
CA ILE A 196 -10.47 -16.14 -5.43
C ILE A 196 -11.46 -15.69 -6.51
N GLU A 197 -11.10 -15.77 -7.81
CA GLU A 197 -11.95 -15.40 -8.94
C GLU A 197 -13.28 -16.21 -8.97
N LYS A 198 -13.30 -17.40 -8.39
CA LYS A 198 -14.49 -18.21 -8.26
C LYS A 198 -15.28 -17.90 -6.98
N ARG A 199 -14.60 -17.94 -5.82
CA ARG A 199 -15.27 -17.86 -4.51
C ARG A 199 -15.76 -16.45 -4.16
N ALA A 200 -15.02 -15.40 -4.52
CA ALA A 200 -15.42 -14.03 -4.17
C ALA A 200 -16.76 -13.63 -4.83
N PRO A 201 -16.98 -13.87 -6.14
CA PRO A 201 -18.30 -13.65 -6.74
C PRO A 201 -19.41 -14.51 -6.12
N GLU A 202 -19.15 -15.79 -5.83
CA GLU A 202 -20.13 -16.69 -5.19
C GLU A 202 -20.61 -16.18 -3.83
N LYS A 203 -19.72 -15.53 -3.06
CA LYS A 203 -20.02 -15.02 -1.72
C LYS A 203 -20.57 -13.60 -1.71
N LEU A 204 -20.06 -12.72 -2.57
CA LEU A 204 -20.37 -11.29 -2.50
C LEU A 204 -21.50 -10.86 -3.41
N LEU A 205 -21.62 -11.41 -4.64
CA LEU A 205 -22.65 -10.98 -5.58
C LEU A 205 -24.09 -11.26 -5.11
N PRO A 206 -24.42 -12.36 -4.40
CA PRO A 206 -25.77 -12.53 -3.84
C PRO A 206 -26.16 -11.38 -2.91
N LEU A 207 -25.25 -10.94 -2.02
CA LEU A 207 -25.49 -9.81 -1.10
C LEU A 207 -25.74 -8.52 -1.88
N VAL A 208 -24.92 -8.25 -2.90
CA VAL A 208 -25.09 -7.06 -3.74
C VAL A 208 -26.41 -7.07 -4.50
N ARG A 209 -26.84 -8.25 -5.02
CA ARG A 209 -28.13 -8.41 -5.72
C ARG A 209 -29.33 -8.21 -4.79
N GLU A 210 -29.19 -8.49 -3.51
CA GLU A 210 -30.18 -8.19 -2.47
C GLU A 210 -30.19 -6.69 -2.06
N GLY A 211 -29.35 -5.85 -2.69
CA GLY A 211 -29.21 -4.42 -2.37
C GLY A 211 -28.36 -4.14 -1.13
N LYS A 212 -27.70 -5.15 -0.58
CA LYS A 212 -26.82 -5.00 0.58
C LYS A 212 -25.41 -4.54 0.18
N VAL A 213 -24.74 -3.87 1.12
CA VAL A 213 -23.34 -3.49 1.02
C VAL A 213 -22.48 -4.52 1.78
N PRO A 214 -21.74 -5.42 1.09
CA PRO A 214 -20.83 -6.33 1.75
C PRO A 214 -19.68 -5.55 2.42
N VAL A 215 -19.40 -5.85 3.70
CA VAL A 215 -18.28 -5.28 4.46
C VAL A 215 -17.36 -6.40 4.91
N LEU A 216 -16.09 -6.34 4.53
CA LEU A 216 -15.10 -7.36 4.84
C LEU A 216 -13.80 -6.77 5.38
N GLY A 217 -13.05 -7.58 6.14
CA GLY A 217 -11.70 -7.23 6.58
C GLY A 217 -10.69 -7.44 5.46
N GLY A 218 -9.88 -6.42 5.16
CA GLY A 218 -8.74 -6.57 4.27
C GLY A 218 -7.55 -7.25 4.94
N PHE A 219 -6.41 -7.39 4.25
CA PHE A 219 -5.17 -7.95 4.77
C PHE A 219 -5.24 -9.44 5.16
N ILE A 220 -6.36 -9.89 5.71
CA ILE A 220 -6.57 -11.25 6.21
C ILE A 220 -7.10 -12.19 5.13
N ALA A 221 -6.61 -13.43 5.16
CA ALA A 221 -6.97 -14.51 4.26
C ALA A 221 -6.98 -15.85 4.99
N SER A 222 -7.19 -16.93 4.29
CA SER A 222 -6.88 -18.27 4.77
C SER A 222 -6.18 -19.09 3.70
N ASN A 223 -5.41 -20.10 4.13
CA ASN A 223 -4.96 -21.12 3.20
C ASN A 223 -6.07 -22.16 2.91
N GLU A 224 -5.80 -23.10 2.03
CA GLU A 224 -6.77 -24.13 1.62
C GLU A 224 -7.23 -25.03 2.80
N THR A 225 -6.45 -25.13 3.87
CA THR A 225 -6.82 -25.89 5.09
C THR A 225 -7.58 -25.05 6.12
N GLY A 226 -7.91 -23.78 5.80
CA GLY A 226 -8.67 -22.89 6.67
C GLY A 226 -7.83 -22.19 7.75
N LEU A 227 -6.51 -22.29 7.73
CA LEU A 227 -5.64 -21.55 8.64
C LEU A 227 -5.55 -20.09 8.22
N ALA A 228 -5.64 -19.18 9.21
CA ALA A 228 -5.51 -17.76 8.94
C ALA A 228 -4.10 -17.41 8.41
N THR A 229 -4.06 -16.66 7.32
CA THR A 229 -2.87 -16.11 6.68
C THR A 229 -3.01 -14.60 6.50
N THR A 230 -1.91 -13.90 6.23
CA THR A 230 -1.93 -12.47 5.92
C THR A 230 -1.17 -12.17 4.63
N LEU A 231 -1.64 -11.14 3.92
CA LEU A 231 -1.13 -10.74 2.61
C LEU A 231 0.13 -9.83 2.69
N GLY A 232 0.65 -9.61 3.89
CA GLY A 232 1.82 -8.76 4.09
C GLY A 232 1.54 -7.26 3.96
N ARG A 233 2.59 -6.48 3.70
CA ARG A 233 2.51 -5.02 3.63
C ARG A 233 1.56 -4.58 2.50
N GLY A 234 0.70 -3.59 2.79
CA GLY A 234 -0.33 -3.15 1.83
C GLY A 234 -1.47 -4.14 1.64
N GLY A 235 -1.58 -5.17 2.49
CA GLY A 235 -2.51 -6.28 2.31
C GLY A 235 -3.97 -5.90 2.23
N SER A 236 -4.42 -4.81 2.89
CA SER A 236 -5.81 -4.35 2.75
C SER A 236 -6.08 -3.73 1.38
N ASP A 237 -5.12 -2.98 0.81
CA ASP A 237 -5.21 -2.45 -0.56
C ASP A 237 -5.19 -3.61 -1.55
N PHE A 238 -4.34 -4.62 -1.28
CA PHE A 238 -4.27 -5.83 -2.08
C PHE A 238 -5.59 -6.61 -2.05
N THR A 239 -6.23 -6.76 -0.88
CA THR A 239 -7.58 -7.34 -0.79
C THR A 239 -8.58 -6.56 -1.64
N GLY A 240 -8.56 -5.21 -1.60
CA GLY A 240 -9.40 -4.36 -2.43
C GLY A 240 -9.22 -4.64 -3.93
N ALA A 241 -7.97 -4.77 -4.37
CA ALA A 241 -7.65 -5.05 -5.77
C ALA A 241 -8.02 -6.49 -6.19
N LEU A 242 -7.79 -7.49 -5.32
CA LEU A 242 -8.20 -8.89 -5.57
C LEU A 242 -9.72 -9.00 -5.72
N VAL A 243 -10.47 -8.40 -4.78
CA VAL A 243 -11.94 -8.38 -4.83
C VAL A 243 -12.43 -7.61 -6.05
N GLY A 244 -11.82 -6.44 -6.35
CA GLY A 244 -12.14 -5.65 -7.53
C GLY A 244 -11.93 -6.43 -8.82
N GLY A 245 -10.80 -7.11 -8.94
CA GLY A 245 -10.48 -7.99 -10.06
C GLY A 245 -11.43 -9.17 -10.19
N ALA A 246 -11.73 -9.87 -9.09
CA ALA A 246 -12.62 -11.02 -9.07
C ALA A 246 -14.08 -10.65 -9.42
N LEU A 247 -14.53 -9.47 -9.03
CA LEU A 247 -15.89 -8.98 -9.30
C LEU A 247 -16.00 -8.20 -10.62
N ASN A 248 -14.90 -7.97 -11.35
CA ASN A 248 -14.83 -7.06 -12.49
C ASN A 248 -15.46 -5.70 -12.16
N ALA A 249 -15.00 -5.09 -11.08
CA ALA A 249 -15.50 -3.80 -10.61
C ALA A 249 -15.24 -2.69 -11.63
N GLU A 250 -16.12 -1.69 -11.69
CA GLU A 250 -15.94 -0.50 -12.54
C GLU A 250 -14.73 0.32 -12.09
N THR A 251 -14.50 0.38 -10.78
CA THR A 251 -13.36 1.09 -10.17
C THR A 251 -13.06 0.53 -8.79
N ILE A 252 -11.82 0.71 -8.35
CA ILE A 252 -11.37 0.43 -6.99
C ILE A 252 -11.00 1.76 -6.35
N GLU A 253 -11.61 2.09 -5.23
CA GLU A 253 -11.37 3.33 -4.48
C GLU A 253 -10.55 3.01 -3.23
N ILE A 254 -9.36 3.58 -3.12
CA ILE A 254 -8.48 3.49 -1.95
C ILE A 254 -8.62 4.77 -1.14
N TRP A 255 -9.39 4.69 -0.07
CA TRP A 255 -9.64 5.78 0.86
C TRP A 255 -8.58 5.78 1.97
N THR A 256 -7.82 6.87 2.04
CA THR A 256 -6.69 7.08 2.97
C THR A 256 -6.78 8.48 3.59
N ASP A 257 -5.70 8.98 4.19
CA ASP A 257 -5.61 10.29 4.84
C ASP A 257 -4.83 11.33 4.02
N VAL A 258 -4.59 11.06 2.74
CA VAL A 258 -3.94 11.97 1.79
C VAL A 258 -4.84 12.29 0.60
N ASP A 259 -4.70 13.49 0.01
CA ASP A 259 -5.54 13.97 -1.10
C ASP A 259 -5.22 13.31 -2.46
N GLY A 260 -4.39 12.29 -2.48
CA GLY A 260 -3.94 11.58 -3.69
C GLY A 260 -2.41 11.54 -3.79
N ILE A 261 -1.92 11.29 -5.00
CA ILE A 261 -0.49 11.35 -5.31
C ILE A 261 -0.12 12.81 -5.57
N MET A 262 0.92 13.28 -4.89
CA MET A 262 1.38 14.67 -4.95
C MET A 262 2.68 14.77 -5.76
N THR A 263 2.97 15.95 -6.30
CA THR A 263 4.25 16.23 -7.01
C THR A 263 5.48 16.08 -6.13
N ALA A 264 5.33 16.21 -4.81
CA ALA A 264 6.31 15.91 -3.77
C ALA A 264 5.60 15.74 -2.42
N ASP A 265 6.31 15.34 -1.36
CA ASP A 265 5.75 15.28 0.00
C ASP A 265 5.37 16.70 0.48
N PRO A 266 4.08 16.98 0.78
CA PRO A 266 3.64 18.31 1.20
C PRO A 266 4.30 18.82 2.50
N ARG A 267 4.84 17.91 3.31
CA ARG A 267 5.59 18.28 4.54
C ARG A 267 6.96 18.87 4.21
N VAL A 268 7.51 18.55 3.03
CA VAL A 268 8.78 19.06 2.52
C VAL A 268 8.55 20.24 1.56
N CYS A 269 7.54 20.12 0.69
CA CYS A 269 7.13 21.11 -0.30
C CYS A 269 5.68 21.50 -0.05
N PRO A 270 5.37 22.55 0.74
CA PRO A 270 4.00 22.96 1.02
C PRO A 270 3.20 23.38 -0.21
N ASP A 271 3.88 23.73 -1.29
CA ASP A 271 3.30 24.08 -2.61
C ASP A 271 3.20 22.88 -3.56
N ALA A 272 3.38 21.63 -3.05
CA ALA A 272 3.17 20.42 -3.82
C ALA A 272 1.74 20.36 -4.35
N LEU A 273 1.60 19.91 -5.60
CA LEU A 273 0.34 19.83 -6.31
C LEU A 273 -0.16 18.38 -6.35
N ARG A 274 -1.47 18.19 -6.34
CA ARG A 274 -2.07 16.89 -6.59
C ARG A 274 -1.96 16.56 -8.09
N VAL A 275 -1.51 15.33 -8.38
CA VAL A 275 -1.51 14.76 -9.72
C VAL A 275 -2.89 14.14 -9.97
N LYS A 276 -3.57 14.55 -11.04
CA LYS A 276 -4.94 14.10 -11.35
C LYS A 276 -4.98 12.66 -11.82
N GLU A 277 -4.08 12.30 -12.72
CA GLU A 277 -3.99 10.96 -13.30
C GLU A 277 -2.53 10.52 -13.48
N VAL A 278 -2.27 9.25 -13.16
CA VAL A 278 -0.98 8.58 -13.37
C VAL A 278 -1.21 7.21 -14.00
N SER A 279 -0.20 6.69 -14.69
CA SER A 279 -0.24 5.31 -15.18
C SER A 279 -0.01 4.30 -14.05
N PHE A 280 -0.34 3.01 -14.29
CA PHE A 280 -0.05 1.96 -13.31
C PHE A 280 1.45 1.83 -13.07
N GLU A 281 2.27 1.98 -14.11
CA GLU A 281 3.73 1.94 -14.02
C GLU A 281 4.27 3.11 -13.19
N GLU A 282 3.81 4.34 -13.45
CA GLU A 282 4.18 5.53 -12.68
C GLU A 282 3.80 5.36 -11.19
N ALA A 283 2.58 4.87 -10.91
CA ALA A 283 2.12 4.63 -9.55
C ALA A 283 2.96 3.55 -8.83
N ALA A 284 3.36 2.49 -9.54
CA ALA A 284 4.21 1.43 -9.00
C ALA A 284 5.62 1.95 -8.64
N GLU A 285 6.23 2.76 -9.51
CA GLU A 285 7.52 3.40 -9.26
C GLU A 285 7.46 4.33 -8.04
N LEU A 286 6.47 5.21 -7.99
CA LEU A 286 6.28 6.13 -6.86
C LEU A 286 6.07 5.38 -5.54
N ALA A 287 5.29 4.30 -5.57
CA ALA A 287 5.03 3.47 -4.39
C ALA A 287 6.30 2.75 -3.89
N TYR A 288 7.13 2.27 -4.81
CA TYR A 288 8.39 1.60 -4.47
C TYR A 288 9.40 2.56 -3.84
N PHE A 289 9.53 3.77 -4.38
CA PHE A 289 10.51 4.76 -3.96
C PHE A 289 10.03 5.71 -2.86
N GLY A 290 8.93 5.40 -2.16
CA GLY A 290 8.60 6.04 -0.88
C GLY A 290 7.37 6.93 -0.87
N ALA A 291 6.64 7.09 -1.97
CA ALA A 291 5.29 7.63 -1.91
C ALA A 291 4.41 6.62 -1.17
N LYS A 292 4.21 6.83 0.13
CA LYS A 292 3.51 5.89 1.04
C LYS A 292 1.99 5.78 0.78
N VAL A 293 1.57 6.00 -0.45
CA VAL A 293 0.15 6.04 -0.81
C VAL A 293 -0.39 4.65 -1.10
N LEU A 294 0.43 3.80 -1.76
CA LEU A 294 0.06 2.43 -2.15
C LEU A 294 1.29 1.51 -2.02
N HIS A 295 1.08 0.20 -2.03
CA HIS A 295 2.15 -0.78 -2.21
C HIS A 295 2.12 -1.30 -3.65
N PRO A 296 3.26 -1.39 -4.39
CA PRO A 296 3.27 -1.77 -5.81
C PRO A 296 2.53 -3.07 -6.10
N ALA A 297 2.75 -4.11 -5.29
CA ALA A 297 2.09 -5.40 -5.46
C ALA A 297 0.57 -5.33 -5.27
N SER A 298 0.06 -4.34 -4.51
CA SER A 298 -1.37 -4.26 -4.21
C SER A 298 -2.23 -3.79 -5.39
N ILE A 299 -1.66 -3.17 -6.42
CA ILE A 299 -2.40 -2.73 -7.61
C ILE A 299 -2.33 -3.71 -8.79
N LEU A 300 -1.48 -4.75 -8.70
CA LEU A 300 -1.31 -5.72 -9.79
C LEU A 300 -2.61 -6.39 -10.26
N PRO A 301 -3.55 -6.82 -9.39
CA PRO A 301 -4.81 -7.39 -9.85
C PRO A 301 -5.66 -6.40 -10.66
N ALA A 302 -5.68 -5.12 -10.24
CA ALA A 302 -6.38 -4.06 -10.95
C ALA A 302 -5.72 -3.79 -12.32
N MET A 303 -4.40 -3.72 -12.37
CA MET A 303 -3.62 -3.56 -13.60
C MET A 303 -3.88 -4.69 -14.59
N LYS A 304 -3.82 -5.95 -14.16
CA LYS A 304 -4.11 -7.13 -15.00
C LYS A 304 -5.49 -7.10 -15.64
N LYS A 305 -6.47 -6.53 -14.96
CA LYS A 305 -7.88 -6.45 -15.42
C LYS A 305 -8.22 -5.06 -16.01
N ASN A 306 -7.24 -4.15 -16.09
CA ASN A 306 -7.41 -2.77 -16.54
C ASN A 306 -8.54 -2.02 -15.79
N ILE A 307 -8.63 -2.25 -14.48
CA ILE A 307 -9.62 -1.60 -13.61
C ILE A 307 -9.00 -0.33 -13.02
N PRO A 308 -9.57 0.86 -13.27
CA PRO A 308 -9.08 2.10 -12.68
C PRO A 308 -9.04 2.05 -11.16
N VAL A 309 -7.97 2.59 -10.57
CA VAL A 309 -7.83 2.74 -9.11
C VAL A 309 -7.86 4.22 -8.78
N ALA A 310 -8.69 4.64 -7.83
CA ALA A 310 -8.74 6.01 -7.34
C ALA A 310 -8.17 6.09 -5.92
N VAL A 311 -7.23 6.98 -5.69
CA VAL A 311 -6.69 7.30 -4.36
C VAL A 311 -7.38 8.54 -3.84
N LEU A 312 -8.10 8.42 -2.73
CA LEU A 312 -9.06 9.39 -2.23
C LEU A 312 -8.84 9.67 -0.74
N ASN A 313 -9.17 10.89 -0.29
CA ASN A 313 -9.03 11.27 1.12
C ASN A 313 -10.35 11.09 1.88
N SER A 314 -10.35 10.20 2.87
CA SER A 314 -11.52 9.95 3.73
C SER A 314 -11.85 11.11 4.68
N ARG A 315 -10.90 12.04 4.92
CA ARG A 315 -11.12 13.27 5.70
C ARG A 315 -11.57 14.44 4.83
N ASN A 316 -11.35 14.34 3.51
CA ASN A 316 -11.72 15.36 2.52
C ASN A 316 -12.37 14.69 1.30
N ALA A 317 -13.58 14.17 1.49
CA ALA A 317 -14.31 13.42 0.46
C ALA A 317 -14.73 14.26 -0.75
N SER A 318 -14.60 15.60 -0.71
CA SER A 318 -14.82 16.49 -1.83
C SER A 318 -13.62 16.57 -2.77
N CYS A 319 -12.42 16.17 -2.31
CA CYS A 319 -11.25 16.09 -3.17
C CYS A 319 -11.39 14.93 -4.15
N GLU A 320 -11.13 15.21 -5.44
CA GLU A 320 -11.25 14.20 -6.50
C GLU A 320 -10.18 13.11 -6.45
N GLY A 321 -9.09 13.34 -5.67
CA GLY A 321 -7.99 12.41 -5.53
C GLY A 321 -7.15 12.22 -6.79
N THR A 322 -6.44 11.10 -6.90
CA THR A 322 -5.66 10.71 -8.06
C THR A 322 -6.24 9.45 -8.69
N ARG A 323 -6.41 9.43 -10.00
CA ARG A 323 -6.79 8.23 -10.75
C ARG A 323 -5.55 7.52 -11.29
N ILE A 324 -5.50 6.22 -11.11
CA ILE A 324 -4.45 5.34 -11.65
C ILE A 324 -5.11 4.52 -12.76
N ILE A 325 -4.60 4.66 -13.99
CA ILE A 325 -5.17 4.10 -15.21
C ILE A 325 -4.07 3.54 -16.11
N SER A 326 -4.41 2.81 -17.15
CA SER A 326 -3.40 2.22 -18.06
C SER A 326 -2.65 3.27 -18.88
N LEU A 327 -3.36 4.29 -19.35
CA LEU A 327 -2.78 5.37 -20.18
C LEU A 327 -3.14 6.71 -19.54
N ALA A 328 -2.17 7.30 -18.83
CA ALA A 328 -2.33 8.64 -18.28
C ALA A 328 -2.12 9.71 -19.36
N PRO A 329 -2.75 10.91 -19.21
CA PRO A 329 -2.56 12.01 -20.14
C PRO A 329 -1.08 12.42 -20.26
N HIS A 330 -0.66 12.75 -21.48
CA HIS A 330 0.67 13.27 -21.73
C HIS A 330 0.88 14.60 -20.97
N CYS A 331 2.03 14.72 -20.28
CA CYS A 331 2.40 15.90 -19.53
C CYS A 331 3.46 16.72 -20.29
N LYS A 332 3.29 18.05 -20.37
CA LYS A 332 4.32 18.94 -20.92
C LYS A 332 5.59 18.95 -20.06
N SER A 333 5.47 18.75 -18.75
CA SER A 333 6.61 18.56 -17.86
C SER A 333 7.11 17.11 -17.96
N PRO A 334 8.42 16.87 -18.01
CA PRO A 334 8.97 15.52 -18.07
C PRO A 334 8.67 14.71 -16.80
N PHE A 335 8.41 15.38 -15.68
CA PHE A 335 8.16 14.75 -14.39
C PHE A 335 6.78 15.05 -13.86
N LYS A 336 6.17 14.05 -13.23
CA LYS A 336 4.87 14.15 -12.55
C LYS A 336 5.02 14.17 -11.03
N SER A 337 6.06 13.51 -10.48
CA SER A 337 6.24 13.44 -9.03
C SER A 337 7.71 13.16 -8.66
N ILE A 338 8.06 13.57 -7.43
CA ILE A 338 9.34 13.32 -6.78
C ILE A 338 9.10 12.47 -5.55
N ALA A 339 9.59 11.23 -5.55
CA ALA A 339 9.56 10.34 -4.40
C ALA A 339 10.92 10.34 -3.69
N VAL A 340 10.92 10.10 -2.37
CA VAL A 340 12.13 10.03 -1.56
C VAL A 340 12.08 8.84 -0.63
N LYS A 341 13.10 7.99 -0.68
CA LYS A 341 13.32 6.90 0.27
C LYS A 341 14.52 7.22 1.14
N LYS A 342 14.29 7.50 2.42
CA LYS A 342 15.32 7.79 3.43
C LYS A 342 15.72 6.53 4.19
N LYS A 343 16.76 6.64 5.04
CA LYS A 343 17.30 5.55 5.88
C LYS A 343 17.83 4.38 5.05
N LEU A 344 18.56 4.72 4.00
CA LEU A 344 19.25 3.75 3.17
C LEU A 344 20.72 3.64 3.56
N SER A 345 21.31 2.52 3.19
CA SER A 345 22.76 2.30 3.24
C SER A 345 23.25 1.95 1.85
N ILE A 346 24.43 2.44 1.53
CA ILE A 346 25.19 2.03 0.35
C ILE A 346 26.23 1.01 0.78
N ILE A 347 26.39 -0.05 0.01
CA ILE A 347 27.41 -1.08 0.19
C ILE A 347 28.27 -1.07 -1.06
N ASP A 348 29.56 -0.78 -0.90
CA ASP A 348 30.56 -0.80 -1.97
C ASP A 348 31.39 -2.08 -1.85
N VAL A 349 31.33 -2.91 -2.88
CA VAL A 349 32.07 -4.18 -3.02
C VAL A 349 33.15 -3.97 -4.08
N VAL A 350 34.42 -3.98 -3.70
CA VAL A 350 35.54 -3.75 -4.60
C VAL A 350 36.39 -5.01 -4.72
N ALA A 351 36.50 -5.56 -5.92
CA ALA A 351 37.24 -6.79 -6.16
C ALA A 351 37.97 -6.75 -7.50
N SER A 352 39.29 -6.68 -7.46
CA SER A 352 40.13 -6.82 -8.66
C SER A 352 39.94 -8.16 -9.39
N ARG A 353 39.44 -9.21 -8.67
CA ARG A 353 39.08 -10.52 -9.25
C ARG A 353 37.77 -10.51 -10.05
N MET A 354 36.96 -9.43 -9.97
CA MET A 354 35.72 -9.28 -10.75
C MET A 354 36.01 -9.17 -12.23
N LEU A 355 37.16 -8.61 -12.59
CA LEU A 355 37.61 -8.43 -13.96
C LEU A 355 37.65 -9.78 -14.68
N MET A 356 36.89 -9.94 -15.76
CA MET A 356 36.81 -11.15 -16.61
C MET A 356 36.32 -12.44 -15.89
N THR A 357 35.75 -12.34 -14.69
CA THR A 357 35.22 -13.51 -13.95
C THR A 357 33.73 -13.69 -14.17
N HIS A 358 33.34 -14.86 -14.69
CA HIS A 358 31.92 -15.21 -14.86
C HIS A 358 31.27 -15.51 -13.50
N GLY A 359 30.00 -15.08 -13.32
CA GLY A 359 29.19 -15.43 -12.18
C GLY A 359 29.48 -14.64 -10.89
N TYR A 360 30.34 -13.64 -10.91
CA TYR A 360 30.70 -12.86 -9.72
C TYR A 360 29.50 -12.11 -9.13
N LEU A 361 28.68 -11.45 -9.98
CA LEU A 361 27.45 -10.79 -9.54
C LEU A 361 26.46 -11.79 -8.93
N SER A 362 26.37 -13.00 -9.47
CA SER A 362 25.52 -14.07 -8.91
C SER A 362 25.91 -14.40 -7.47
N GLN A 363 27.22 -14.47 -7.15
CA GLN A 363 27.70 -14.73 -5.79
C GLN A 363 27.36 -13.59 -4.84
N ILE A 364 27.49 -12.34 -5.28
CA ILE A 364 27.08 -11.17 -4.49
C ILE A 364 25.59 -11.25 -4.17
N PHE A 365 24.75 -11.43 -5.17
CA PHE A 365 23.28 -11.48 -4.96
C PHE A 365 22.82 -12.69 -4.16
N ALA A 366 23.52 -13.83 -4.24
CA ALA A 366 23.22 -14.99 -3.41
C ALA A 366 23.36 -14.68 -1.91
N ILE A 367 24.37 -13.88 -1.52
CA ILE A 367 24.53 -13.44 -0.13
C ILE A 367 23.34 -12.58 0.32
N PHE A 368 22.87 -11.65 -0.53
CA PHE A 368 21.69 -10.86 -0.19
C PHE A 368 20.42 -11.71 -0.08
N ASP A 369 20.27 -12.75 -0.91
CA ASP A 369 19.16 -13.70 -0.86
C ASP A 369 19.19 -14.52 0.43
N GLU A 370 20.35 -15.06 0.84
CA GLU A 370 20.54 -15.78 2.12
C GLU A 370 20.13 -14.92 3.33
N HIS A 371 20.46 -13.63 3.30
CA HIS A 371 20.08 -12.66 4.33
C HIS A 371 18.67 -12.09 4.14
N LYS A 372 17.92 -12.50 3.10
CA LYS A 372 16.59 -11.99 2.75
C LYS A 372 16.56 -10.45 2.69
N CYS A 373 17.64 -9.87 2.18
CA CYS A 373 17.83 -8.42 2.09
C CYS A 373 17.57 -7.95 0.65
N PRO A 374 16.47 -7.26 0.37
CA PRO A 374 16.21 -6.71 -0.96
C PRO A 374 17.20 -5.59 -1.28
N VAL A 375 17.63 -5.54 -2.54
CA VAL A 375 18.50 -4.51 -3.09
C VAL A 375 17.66 -3.55 -3.93
N ASP A 376 17.76 -2.23 -3.68
CA ASP A 376 16.95 -1.23 -4.39
C ASP A 376 17.62 -0.75 -5.69
N MET A 377 18.88 -0.40 -5.64
CA MET A 377 19.65 0.12 -6.77
C MET A 377 21.02 -0.53 -6.83
N VAL A 378 21.51 -0.76 -8.04
CA VAL A 378 22.83 -1.34 -8.30
C VAL A 378 23.55 -0.51 -9.36
N SER A 379 24.81 -0.22 -9.10
CA SER A 379 25.72 0.36 -10.07
C SER A 379 26.98 -0.49 -10.14
N THR A 380 27.44 -0.81 -11.33
CA THR A 380 28.63 -1.66 -11.52
C THR A 380 29.68 -0.97 -12.36
N SER A 381 30.95 -1.24 -12.03
CA SER A 381 32.10 -0.97 -12.88
C SER A 381 32.84 -2.30 -13.18
N GLU A 382 34.01 -2.22 -13.80
CA GLU A 382 34.81 -3.42 -14.10
C GLU A 382 35.33 -4.13 -12.84
N VAL A 383 35.48 -3.43 -11.72
CA VAL A 383 36.10 -3.93 -10.49
C VAL A 383 35.31 -3.61 -9.22
N SER A 384 34.16 -2.98 -9.34
CA SER A 384 33.33 -2.63 -8.19
C SER A 384 31.85 -2.73 -8.45
N VAL A 385 31.10 -3.02 -7.39
CA VAL A 385 29.63 -3.02 -7.36
C VAL A 385 29.21 -2.19 -6.17
N SER A 386 28.38 -1.17 -6.42
CA SER A 386 27.71 -0.39 -5.38
C SER A 386 26.23 -0.78 -5.33
N LEU A 387 25.74 -1.15 -4.15
CA LEU A 387 24.35 -1.59 -3.94
C LEU A 387 23.71 -0.74 -2.85
N THR A 388 22.40 -0.53 -2.97
CA THR A 388 21.63 0.19 -1.96
C THR A 388 20.63 -0.74 -1.30
N VAL A 389 20.53 -0.65 0.01
CA VAL A 389 19.63 -1.46 0.83
C VAL A 389 19.02 -0.60 1.94
N ASP A 390 17.90 -1.07 2.50
CA ASP A 390 17.35 -0.47 3.72
C ASP A 390 18.37 -0.58 4.87
N SER A 391 18.55 0.50 5.64
CA SER A 391 19.38 0.48 6.86
C SER A 391 18.74 -0.42 7.90
N ASN A 392 19.31 -1.60 8.13
CA ASN A 392 18.81 -2.61 9.07
C ASN A 392 19.95 -3.31 9.84
N ALA A 393 19.58 -4.15 10.78
CA ALA A 393 20.52 -4.90 11.62
C ALA A 393 21.34 -5.99 10.87
N SER A 394 20.97 -6.36 9.65
CA SER A 394 21.64 -7.40 8.86
C SER A 394 22.91 -6.91 8.16
N LEU A 395 23.14 -5.59 8.07
CA LEU A 395 24.29 -5.02 7.37
C LEU A 395 25.65 -5.55 7.83
N PRO A 396 25.95 -5.70 9.14
CA PRO A 396 27.21 -6.25 9.59
C PRO A 396 27.43 -7.70 9.12
N ALA A 397 26.39 -8.54 9.14
CA ALA A 397 26.46 -9.92 8.70
C ALA A 397 26.65 -10.02 7.18
N ILE A 398 25.90 -9.26 6.40
CA ILE A 398 26.05 -9.16 4.94
C ILE A 398 27.46 -8.71 4.58
N SER A 399 27.97 -7.66 5.25
CA SER A 399 29.32 -7.15 5.01
C SER A 399 30.42 -8.18 5.35
N ALA A 400 30.21 -8.98 6.40
CA ALA A 400 31.14 -10.04 6.77
C ALA A 400 31.18 -11.18 5.73
N ASP A 401 30.02 -11.56 5.18
CA ASP A 401 29.94 -12.60 4.15
C ASP A 401 30.47 -12.11 2.80
N LEU A 402 30.13 -10.89 2.39
CA LEU A 402 30.71 -10.24 1.20
C LEU A 402 32.23 -10.07 1.34
N GLY A 403 32.73 -9.79 2.56
CA GLY A 403 34.15 -9.67 2.87
C GLY A 403 34.98 -10.92 2.58
N LYS A 404 34.34 -12.09 2.44
CA LYS A 404 35.01 -13.34 1.99
C LYS A 404 35.33 -13.34 0.49
N LEU A 405 34.63 -12.48 -0.27
CA LEU A 405 34.74 -12.37 -1.74
C LEU A 405 35.54 -11.15 -2.17
N ALA A 406 35.47 -10.04 -1.43
CA ALA A 406 35.95 -8.72 -1.85
C ALA A 406 36.25 -7.79 -0.68
N ASP A 407 36.85 -6.63 -0.97
CA ASP A 407 36.89 -5.52 -0.02
C ASP A 407 35.52 -4.84 0.04
N VAL A 408 34.95 -4.74 1.25
CA VAL A 408 33.59 -4.21 1.44
C VAL A 408 33.61 -3.02 2.37
N LYS A 409 32.91 -1.96 1.95
CA LYS A 409 32.60 -0.80 2.80
C LYS A 409 31.11 -0.56 2.76
N TYR A 410 30.52 -0.11 3.87
CA TYR A 410 29.13 0.34 3.86
C TYR A 410 28.98 1.64 4.65
N GLU A 411 28.11 2.49 4.17
CA GLU A 411 27.79 3.78 4.75
C GLU A 411 26.25 3.91 4.88
N GLY A 412 25.76 4.27 6.06
CA GLY A 412 24.35 4.56 6.30
C GLY A 412 24.00 6.03 6.04
N ARG A 413 22.78 6.43 6.48
CA ARG A 413 22.26 7.79 6.37
C ARG A 413 22.26 8.31 4.93
N LYS A 414 21.78 7.50 4.02
CA LYS A 414 21.60 7.85 2.62
C LYS A 414 20.11 8.01 2.29
N ALA A 415 19.83 8.80 1.27
CA ALA A 415 18.51 8.95 0.69
C ALA A 415 18.56 8.77 -0.82
N LEU A 416 17.56 8.09 -1.34
CA LEU A 416 17.32 7.92 -2.77
C LEU A 416 16.21 8.88 -3.21
N ILE A 417 16.53 9.75 -4.15
CA ILE A 417 15.58 10.62 -4.84
C ILE A 417 15.17 9.92 -6.13
N CYS A 418 13.87 9.79 -6.36
CA CYS A 418 13.32 9.23 -7.59
C CYS A 418 12.39 10.25 -8.25
N MET A 419 12.74 10.66 -9.45
CA MET A 419 11.96 11.53 -10.32
C MET A 419 11.13 10.64 -11.26
N VAL A 420 9.81 10.69 -11.17
CA VAL A 420 8.91 9.84 -11.98
C VAL A 420 8.11 10.72 -12.95
N GLY A 421 7.98 10.25 -14.16
CA GLY A 421 7.23 10.92 -15.24
C GLY A 421 7.17 10.08 -16.50
N GLU A 422 7.00 10.69 -17.65
CA GLU A 422 6.78 10.03 -18.92
C GLU A 422 7.98 10.17 -19.85
N ASP A 423 8.37 9.08 -20.52
CA ASP A 423 9.46 9.02 -21.52
C ASP A 423 10.78 9.69 -21.08
N ILE A 424 11.16 9.51 -19.81
CA ILE A 424 12.36 10.15 -19.24
C ILE A 424 13.63 9.67 -19.95
N ARG A 425 13.66 8.41 -20.35
CA ARG A 425 14.81 7.82 -21.06
C ARG A 425 15.00 8.39 -22.46
N GLY A 426 13.90 8.72 -23.15
CA GLY A 426 13.90 9.22 -24.52
C GLY A 426 14.21 10.72 -24.66
N GLN A 427 14.13 11.49 -23.58
CA GLN A 427 14.27 12.95 -23.62
C GLN A 427 15.73 13.40 -23.48
N SER A 428 16.25 14.09 -24.48
CA SER A 428 17.60 14.66 -24.42
C SER A 428 17.68 15.86 -23.48
N GLY A 429 18.77 15.94 -22.72
CA GLY A 429 19.05 17.07 -21.82
C GLY A 429 18.38 17.00 -20.45
N ILE A 430 17.52 16.01 -20.19
CA ILE A 430 16.78 15.87 -18.92
C ILE A 430 17.72 15.70 -17.72
N ALA A 431 18.76 14.86 -17.86
CA ALA A 431 19.74 14.66 -16.82
C ALA A 431 20.47 15.96 -16.46
N ALA A 432 20.85 16.76 -17.46
CA ALA A 432 21.49 18.05 -17.24
C ALA A 432 20.59 19.00 -16.44
N GLN A 433 19.30 19.04 -16.72
CA GLN A 433 18.33 19.87 -15.98
C GLN A 433 18.22 19.41 -14.52
N VAL A 434 18.09 18.10 -14.27
CA VAL A 434 18.00 17.53 -12.93
C VAL A 434 19.25 17.86 -12.10
N PHE A 435 20.45 17.57 -12.63
CA PHE A 435 21.70 17.80 -11.88
C PHE A 435 22.05 19.28 -11.75
N ASN A 436 21.62 20.14 -12.68
CA ASN A 436 21.73 21.59 -12.49
C ASN A 436 20.87 22.09 -11.33
N ALA A 437 19.68 21.55 -11.14
CA ALA A 437 18.81 21.93 -10.01
C ALA A 437 19.42 21.57 -8.64
N VAL A 438 20.19 20.48 -8.57
CA VAL A 438 20.84 19.99 -7.33
C VAL A 438 22.37 20.14 -7.37
N ARG A 439 22.94 21.03 -8.19
CA ARG A 439 24.39 21.21 -8.40
C ARG A 439 25.19 21.46 -7.14
N HIS A 440 24.56 21.91 -6.07
CA HIS A 440 25.17 22.20 -4.76
C HIS A 440 25.14 20.98 -3.82
N ILE A 441 24.55 19.87 -4.23
CA ILE A 441 24.43 18.62 -3.45
C ILE A 441 25.30 17.56 -4.08
N ASN A 442 26.06 16.82 -3.25
CA ASN A 442 26.91 15.73 -3.73
C ASN A 442 26.07 14.48 -4.07
N VAL A 443 26.13 14.04 -5.32
CA VAL A 443 25.46 12.84 -5.80
C VAL A 443 26.40 11.64 -5.74
N ARG A 444 26.00 10.57 -5.03
CA ARG A 444 26.82 9.36 -4.79
C ARG A 444 26.62 8.29 -5.86
N MET A 445 25.40 8.10 -6.31
CA MET A 445 25.03 7.13 -7.34
C MET A 445 23.94 7.70 -8.22
N ILE A 446 23.89 7.28 -9.47
CA ILE A 446 22.87 7.66 -10.45
C ILE A 446 22.35 6.39 -11.12
N SER A 447 21.04 6.27 -11.28
CA SER A 447 20.38 5.26 -12.09
C SER A 447 19.48 5.93 -13.10
N GLN A 448 19.79 5.77 -14.38
CA GLN A 448 19.00 6.21 -15.52
C GLN A 448 19.11 5.17 -16.62
N GLY A 449 17.98 4.87 -17.30
CA GLY A 449 17.96 3.97 -18.44
C GLY A 449 17.45 2.55 -18.14
N ALA A 450 17.42 2.12 -16.87
CA ALA A 450 16.80 0.85 -16.49
C ALA A 450 15.27 0.91 -16.60
N SER A 451 14.68 2.06 -16.28
CA SER A 451 13.25 2.37 -16.47
C SER A 451 13.09 3.49 -17.50
N GLU A 452 11.99 3.47 -18.27
CA GLU A 452 11.66 4.53 -19.22
C GLU A 452 11.04 5.76 -18.54
N ILE A 453 10.49 5.56 -17.34
CA ILE A 453 9.64 6.52 -16.64
C ILE A 453 10.25 7.07 -15.35
N ASN A 454 11.49 6.66 -15.00
CA ASN A 454 12.15 7.20 -13.83
C ASN A 454 13.61 7.57 -14.06
N MET A 455 14.09 8.47 -13.23
CA MET A 455 15.49 8.77 -13.00
C MET A 455 15.71 8.87 -11.49
N SER A 456 16.69 8.10 -10.98
CA SER A 456 16.95 8.02 -9.55
C SER A 456 18.41 8.34 -9.26
N PHE A 457 18.66 8.98 -8.12
CA PHE A 457 20.03 9.24 -7.65
C PHE A 457 20.11 9.25 -6.12
N MET A 458 21.27 8.91 -5.60
CA MET A 458 21.53 8.81 -4.17
C MET A 458 22.36 9.96 -3.66
N ILE A 459 21.96 10.49 -2.51
CA ILE A 459 22.59 11.60 -1.80
C ILE A 459 22.68 11.29 -0.30
N GLU A 460 23.31 12.18 0.47
CA GLU A 460 23.24 12.15 1.92
C GLU A 460 21.81 12.41 2.41
N GLU A 461 21.38 11.73 3.47
CA GLU A 461 20.01 11.84 3.98
C GLU A 461 19.66 13.26 4.45
N ASP A 462 20.65 13.99 4.97
CA ASP A 462 20.47 15.35 5.47
C ASP A 462 20.16 16.35 4.35
N ASP A 463 20.62 16.08 3.11
CA ASP A 463 20.39 16.92 1.94
C ASP A 463 19.06 16.63 1.23
N ALA A 464 18.34 15.56 1.65
CA ALA A 464 17.18 15.06 0.92
C ALA A 464 16.06 16.09 0.77
N ASP A 465 15.72 16.81 1.84
CA ASP A 465 14.61 17.77 1.81
C ASP A 465 14.98 19.02 0.98
N GLU A 466 16.24 19.42 0.96
CA GLU A 466 16.72 20.51 0.11
C GLU A 466 16.72 20.10 -1.37
N ALA A 467 17.16 18.87 -1.68
CA ALA A 467 17.11 18.32 -3.04
C ALA A 467 15.67 18.33 -3.58
N VAL A 468 14.71 17.87 -2.80
CA VAL A 468 13.29 17.83 -3.19
C VAL A 468 12.76 19.24 -3.48
N ARG A 469 13.04 20.21 -2.59
CA ARG A 469 12.62 21.62 -2.81
C ARG A 469 13.23 22.21 -4.07
N SER A 470 14.52 21.98 -4.31
CA SER A 470 15.23 22.50 -5.48
C SER A 470 14.70 21.91 -6.78
N LEU A 471 14.45 20.59 -6.80
CA LEU A 471 13.85 19.91 -7.94
C LEU A 471 12.41 20.36 -8.18
N HIS A 472 11.61 20.45 -7.11
CA HIS A 472 10.22 20.88 -7.22
C HIS A 472 10.14 22.31 -7.78
N ALA A 473 10.96 23.23 -7.30
CA ALA A 473 11.02 24.59 -7.81
C ALA A 473 11.49 24.67 -9.29
N ALA A 474 12.32 23.73 -9.74
CA ALA A 474 12.81 23.70 -11.11
C ALA A 474 11.76 23.16 -12.09
N PHE A 475 11.04 22.10 -11.72
CA PHE A 475 10.18 21.35 -12.66
C PHE A 475 8.67 21.63 -12.53
N PHE A 476 8.21 22.17 -11.40
CA PHE A 476 6.77 22.43 -11.14
C PHE A 476 6.45 23.93 -10.99
N LYS A 477 7.29 24.80 -11.55
CA LYS A 477 7.06 26.26 -11.54
C LYS A 477 5.83 26.65 -12.37
N GLU A 478 5.69 26.05 -13.53
CA GLU A 478 4.58 26.28 -14.47
C GLU A 478 3.87 24.93 -14.73
N PRO A 479 3.05 24.46 -13.77
CA PRO A 479 2.44 23.13 -13.85
C PRO A 479 1.36 23.11 -14.94
N ASP A 480 1.27 21.99 -15.68
CA ASP A 480 0.22 21.74 -16.66
C ASP A 480 -1.14 21.51 -15.98
N PRO A 481 -2.14 22.39 -16.19
CA PRO A 481 -3.45 22.22 -15.55
C PRO A 481 -4.22 20.96 -16.00
N ALA A 482 -3.83 20.36 -17.12
CA ALA A 482 -4.43 19.08 -17.56
C ALA A 482 -4.01 17.91 -16.63
N VAL A 483 -2.79 17.96 -16.08
CA VAL A 483 -2.21 16.89 -15.26
C VAL A 483 -2.25 17.21 -13.78
N PHE A 484 -2.08 18.49 -13.40
CA PHE A 484 -1.98 18.93 -12.02
C PHE A 484 -3.19 19.74 -11.57
N ASP A 485 -3.53 19.63 -10.28
CA ASP A 485 -4.56 20.48 -9.67
C ASP A 485 -3.95 21.82 -9.23
N VAL A 486 -4.06 22.80 -10.11
CA VAL A 486 -3.51 24.15 -9.87
C VAL A 486 -4.46 25.05 -9.08
N GLU A 487 -5.75 24.69 -8.94
CA GLU A 487 -6.74 25.51 -8.22
C GLU A 487 -6.56 25.42 -6.72
N ALA A 488 -6.16 24.28 -6.21
CA ALA A 488 -5.82 24.09 -4.81
C ALA A 488 -4.70 25.04 -4.34
N ARG A 489 -3.71 25.33 -5.20
CA ARG A 489 -2.63 26.28 -4.91
C ARG A 489 -3.12 27.72 -4.69
N LYS A 490 -4.14 28.17 -5.45
CA LYS A 490 -4.73 29.51 -5.32
C LYS A 490 -5.42 29.69 -3.97
N GLN A 491 -6.06 28.65 -3.44
CA GLN A 491 -6.74 28.70 -2.13
C GLN A 491 -5.75 28.82 -0.97
N ILE A 492 -4.62 28.11 -1.01
CA ILE A 492 -3.58 28.16 0.01
C ILE A 492 -2.93 29.55 0.03
N THR A 493 -2.65 30.14 -1.12
CA THR A 493 -2.03 31.48 -1.23
C THR A 493 -2.98 32.59 -0.71
N VAL A 494 -4.29 32.44 -0.88
CA VAL A 494 -5.29 33.41 -0.36
C VAL A 494 -5.46 33.32 1.15
N VAL A 495 -5.31 32.12 1.75
CA VAL A 495 -5.41 31.92 3.21
C VAL A 495 -4.13 32.40 3.91
N SER A 496 -2.95 32.27 3.28
CA SER A 496 -1.68 32.75 3.83
C SER A 496 -1.46 34.25 3.67
N ALA A 497 -2.28 34.93 2.86
CA ALA A 497 -2.24 36.39 2.64
C ALA A 497 -3.28 37.17 3.47
N ARG A 498 -4.02 36.51 4.35
CA ARG A 498 -4.91 37.07 5.36
C ARG A 498 -4.38 36.74 6.76
#